data_dc65bd26532c54b5621c7efa26f16bb4
#
_entry.id   dc65bd26532c54b5621c7efa26f16bb4
#
_cell.length_a   1.000
_cell.length_b   1.000
_cell.length_c   1.000
_cell.angle_alpha   90.00
_cell.angle_beta   90.00
_cell.angle_gamma   90.00
#
_symmetry.space_group_name_H-M   'P 1'
#
loop_
_entity.id
_entity.type
_entity.pdbx_description
1 polymer ?
#
loop_
_entity_poly.entity_id
_entity_poly.type
_entity_poly.pdbx_seq_one_letter_code
_entity_poly.pdbx_strand_id
1 'polypeptide(L)'
;DPTLARKPVRSAEELRKEEAFEARIDDGDFIEAKDWMPEHYRKTLVRQISQHAHSEIVGMLPEGNWVTRAPTLKRKAILLAKVQDEGGHGLYLYAAAETLGVSRDELLDALHSGRAKYSSIFNYPTLNWADVGVIGWLVDGAAIMNQVPLCRCSYGPYARAMVRVCKEESFHQRQGFDALNVMMTQGTPAQRDMVQDA
;
A
#
# COMPACT_ATOMS: atom_id res chain seq x y z
N ASP A 1 17.60 -40.86 2.04
CA ASP A 1 16.96 -39.91 1.11
C ASP A 1 17.95 -38.79 0.79
N PRO A 2 18.51 -38.70 -0.44
CA PRO A 2 19.53 -37.72 -0.81
C PRO A 2 18.99 -36.28 -0.94
N THR A 3 17.71 -36.03 -0.69
CA THR A 3 17.04 -34.74 -0.97
C THR A 3 16.94 -33.81 0.24
N LEU A 4 17.42 -34.19 1.41
CA LEU A 4 17.57 -33.28 2.54
C LEU A 4 18.82 -32.42 2.34
N ALA A 5 18.69 -31.34 1.56
CA ALA A 5 19.71 -30.30 1.48
C ALA A 5 20.05 -29.86 2.92
N ARG A 6 21.26 -30.21 3.40
CA ARG A 6 21.77 -29.71 4.68
C ARG A 6 21.73 -28.19 4.64
N LYS A 7 20.99 -27.57 5.57
CA LYS A 7 21.08 -26.12 5.76
C LYS A 7 22.57 -25.76 5.89
N PRO A 8 23.05 -24.74 5.18
CA PRO A 8 24.45 -24.34 5.31
C PRO A 8 24.77 -24.05 6.78
N VAL A 9 25.88 -24.56 7.24
CA VAL A 9 26.37 -24.31 8.61
C VAL A 9 26.78 -22.86 8.67
N ARG A 10 26.09 -22.06 9.48
CA ARG A 10 26.37 -20.63 9.66
C ARG A 10 27.68 -20.45 10.38
N SER A 11 28.47 -19.47 9.99
CA SER A 11 29.71 -19.12 10.67
C SER A 11 29.44 -18.47 12.05
N ALA A 12 30.39 -18.53 12.95
CA ALA A 12 30.26 -17.85 14.25
C ALA A 12 30.11 -16.31 14.09
N GLU A 13 30.65 -15.75 13.02
CA GLU A 13 30.49 -14.32 12.69
C GLU A 13 29.07 -14.00 12.24
N GLU A 14 28.48 -14.83 11.40
CA GLU A 14 27.09 -14.66 10.96
C GLU A 14 26.11 -14.77 12.13
N LEU A 15 26.33 -15.72 13.06
CA LEU A 15 25.49 -15.83 14.25
C LEU A 15 25.57 -14.57 15.13
N ARG A 16 26.78 -14.02 15.35
CA ARG A 16 26.92 -12.78 16.12
C ARG A 16 26.23 -11.58 15.45
N LYS A 17 26.27 -11.50 14.12
CA LYS A 17 25.57 -10.44 13.38
C LYS A 17 24.06 -10.58 13.50
N GLU A 18 23.54 -11.80 13.44
CA GLU A 18 22.10 -12.07 13.65
C GLU A 18 21.67 -11.71 15.08
N GLU A 19 22.42 -12.13 16.10
CA GLU A 19 22.17 -11.78 17.50
C GLU A 19 22.15 -10.27 17.73
N ALA A 20 23.11 -9.55 17.17
CA ALA A 20 23.17 -8.09 17.26
C ALA A 20 21.99 -7.42 16.50
N PHE A 21 21.57 -7.97 15.38
CA PHE A 21 20.40 -7.51 14.62
C PHE A 21 19.11 -7.72 15.42
N GLU A 22 18.91 -8.91 15.98
CA GLU A 22 17.73 -9.23 16.79
C GLU A 22 17.65 -8.33 18.03
N ALA A 23 18.77 -8.12 18.74
CA ALA A 23 18.83 -7.23 19.89
C ALA A 23 18.39 -5.80 19.55
N ARG A 24 18.81 -5.26 18.40
CA ARG A 24 18.36 -3.93 17.94
C ARG A 24 16.85 -3.88 17.68
N ILE A 25 16.28 -4.94 17.09
CA ILE A 25 14.84 -5.04 16.87
C ILE A 25 14.09 -5.06 18.21
N ASP A 26 14.56 -5.85 19.17
CA ASP A 26 13.96 -5.99 20.50
C ASP A 26 14.04 -4.68 21.31
N ASP A 27 15.12 -3.92 21.15
CA ASP A 27 15.30 -2.58 21.72
C ASP A 27 14.43 -1.50 21.05
N GLY A 28 13.76 -1.83 19.92
CA GLY A 28 12.93 -0.92 19.16
C GLY A 28 13.69 0.02 18.23
N ASP A 29 14.94 -0.26 17.95
CA ASP A 29 15.77 0.50 17.04
C ASP A 29 15.35 0.27 15.58
N PHE A 30 15.43 1.32 14.78
CA PHE A 30 15.27 1.17 13.34
C PHE A 30 16.50 0.56 12.68
N ILE A 31 16.24 -0.36 11.75
CA ILE A 31 17.22 -0.85 10.79
C ILE A 31 17.22 0.08 9.59
N GLU A 32 18.36 0.64 9.27
CA GLU A 32 18.51 1.59 8.17
C GLU A 32 19.09 0.94 6.90
N ALA A 33 18.99 1.63 5.77
CA ALA A 33 19.43 1.11 4.47
C ALA A 33 20.90 0.64 4.42
N LYS A 34 21.76 1.20 5.26
CA LYS A 34 23.19 0.87 5.34
C LYS A 34 23.51 -0.22 6.37
N ASP A 35 22.55 -0.57 7.19
CA ASP A 35 22.75 -1.56 8.23
C ASP A 35 22.81 -2.98 7.64
N TRP A 36 23.59 -3.82 8.27
CA TRP A 36 23.53 -5.23 7.98
C TRP A 36 22.19 -5.80 8.40
N MET A 37 21.62 -6.65 7.58
CA MET A 37 20.38 -7.37 7.86
C MET A 37 20.44 -8.79 7.29
N PRO A 38 19.76 -9.77 7.93
CA PRO A 38 19.67 -11.12 7.39
C PRO A 38 18.94 -11.13 6.04
N GLU A 39 19.36 -12.02 5.15
CA GLU A 39 18.79 -12.12 3.80
C GLU A 39 17.28 -12.43 3.80
N HIS A 40 16.81 -13.24 4.76
CA HIS A 40 15.39 -13.54 4.88
C HIS A 40 14.56 -12.31 5.26
N TYR A 41 15.09 -11.42 6.11
CA TYR A 41 14.47 -10.16 6.49
C TYR A 41 14.40 -9.22 5.27
N ARG A 42 15.51 -9.06 4.55
CA ARG A 42 15.58 -8.28 3.30
C ARG A 42 14.55 -8.76 2.28
N LYS A 43 14.51 -10.06 1.98
CA LYS A 43 13.56 -10.64 1.01
C LYS A 43 12.10 -10.45 1.42
N THR A 44 11.81 -10.56 2.71
CA THR A 44 10.45 -10.33 3.23
C THR A 44 10.03 -8.88 3.04
N LEU A 45 10.91 -7.92 3.36
CA LEU A 45 10.66 -6.50 3.15
C LEU A 45 10.48 -6.16 1.67
N VAL A 46 11.37 -6.62 0.81
CA VAL A 46 11.25 -6.40 -0.65
C VAL A 46 9.90 -6.86 -1.15
N ARG A 47 9.48 -8.08 -0.79
CA ARG A 47 8.17 -8.62 -1.19
C ARG A 47 7.02 -7.78 -0.67
N GLN A 48 7.04 -7.42 0.61
CA GLN A 48 5.97 -6.67 1.27
C GLN A 48 5.86 -5.26 0.70
N ILE A 49 6.97 -4.53 0.63
CA ILE A 49 7.00 -3.15 0.16
C ILE A 49 6.63 -3.08 -1.33
N SER A 50 7.17 -3.98 -2.14
CA SER A 50 6.86 -4.02 -3.58
C SER A 50 5.38 -4.31 -3.83
N GLN A 51 4.80 -5.31 -3.14
CA GLN A 51 3.38 -5.64 -3.29
C GLN A 51 2.48 -4.47 -2.83
N HIS A 52 2.88 -3.75 -1.80
CA HIS A 52 2.18 -2.55 -1.34
C HIS A 52 2.27 -1.45 -2.41
N ALA A 53 3.49 -1.12 -2.89
CA ALA A 53 3.68 -0.14 -3.95
C ALA A 53 2.86 -0.45 -5.21
N HIS A 54 2.83 -1.72 -5.62
CA HIS A 54 2.02 -2.17 -6.76
C HIS A 54 0.53 -1.95 -6.51
N SER A 55 0.06 -2.16 -5.27
CA SER A 55 -1.34 -1.95 -4.91
C SER A 55 -1.73 -0.48 -5.00
N GLU A 56 -0.88 0.44 -4.57
CA GLU A 56 -1.09 1.88 -4.70
C GLU A 56 -1.18 2.30 -6.17
N ILE A 57 -0.23 1.85 -7.01
CA ILE A 57 -0.21 2.18 -8.44
C ILE A 57 -1.44 1.63 -9.17
N VAL A 58 -1.86 0.40 -8.89
CA VAL A 58 -3.07 -0.18 -9.49
C VAL A 58 -4.33 0.45 -8.89
N GLY A 59 -4.33 0.73 -7.57
CA GLY A 59 -5.45 1.31 -6.83
C GLY A 59 -5.88 2.68 -7.35
N MET A 60 -4.97 3.47 -7.91
CA MET A 60 -5.33 4.76 -8.51
C MET A 60 -6.21 4.63 -9.77
N LEU A 61 -6.22 3.47 -10.45
CA LEU A 61 -6.90 3.33 -11.75
C LEU A 61 -8.44 3.32 -11.65
N PRO A 62 -9.08 2.56 -10.75
CA PRO A 62 -10.53 2.57 -10.59
C PRO A 62 -11.10 3.97 -10.36
N GLU A 63 -10.46 4.76 -9.53
CA GLU A 63 -10.86 6.12 -9.21
C GLU A 63 -10.43 7.12 -10.28
N GLY A 64 -9.26 6.95 -10.88
CA GLY A 64 -8.76 7.75 -12.00
C GLY A 64 -9.72 7.75 -13.18
N ASN A 65 -10.34 6.62 -13.47
CA ASN A 65 -11.38 6.48 -14.50
C ASN A 65 -12.65 7.31 -14.22
N TRP A 66 -12.85 7.76 -12.98
CA TRP A 66 -14.00 8.57 -12.57
C TRP A 66 -13.73 10.07 -12.48
N VAL A 67 -12.50 10.53 -12.62
CA VAL A 67 -12.15 11.97 -12.53
C VAL A 67 -13.03 12.81 -13.48
N THR A 68 -13.21 12.37 -14.73
CA THR A 68 -14.03 13.08 -15.71
C THR A 68 -15.53 12.91 -15.48
N ARG A 69 -15.96 11.84 -14.81
CA ARG A 69 -17.37 11.47 -14.60
C ARG A 69 -17.91 11.86 -13.22
N ALA A 70 -17.06 12.29 -12.30
CA ALA A 70 -17.49 12.73 -10.98
C ALA A 70 -18.55 13.84 -11.05
N PRO A 71 -19.56 13.85 -10.15
CA PRO A 71 -20.81 14.59 -10.36
C PRO A 71 -20.68 16.11 -10.30
N THR A 72 -19.63 16.64 -9.68
CA THR A 72 -19.41 18.10 -9.58
C THR A 72 -17.93 18.44 -9.77
N LEU A 73 -17.64 19.70 -10.12
CA LEU A 73 -16.26 20.18 -10.25
C LEU A 73 -15.48 20.00 -8.93
N LYS A 74 -16.13 20.25 -7.80
CA LYS A 74 -15.51 20.01 -6.46
C LYS A 74 -15.12 18.54 -6.29
N ARG A 75 -16.01 17.60 -6.64
CA ARG A 75 -15.72 16.15 -6.53
C ARG A 75 -14.66 15.71 -7.52
N LYS A 76 -14.60 16.29 -8.72
CA LYS A 76 -13.51 16.04 -9.68
C LYS A 76 -12.15 16.45 -9.12
N ALA A 77 -12.06 17.65 -8.53
CA ALA A 77 -10.82 18.15 -7.94
C ALA A 77 -10.35 17.30 -6.75
N ILE A 78 -11.27 16.89 -5.87
CA ILE A 78 -10.97 15.99 -4.74
C ILE A 78 -10.46 14.64 -5.24
N LEU A 79 -11.15 14.05 -6.22
CA LEU A 79 -10.77 12.74 -6.76
C LEU A 79 -9.42 12.80 -7.49
N LEU A 80 -9.15 13.90 -8.21
CA LEU A 80 -7.84 14.09 -8.83
C LEU A 80 -6.72 14.17 -7.79
N ALA A 81 -6.93 14.90 -6.68
CA ALA A 81 -5.96 14.99 -5.59
C ALA A 81 -5.71 13.60 -5.00
N LYS A 82 -6.76 12.82 -4.72
CA LYS A 82 -6.64 11.46 -4.23
C LYS A 82 -5.83 10.57 -5.18
N VAL A 83 -6.15 10.55 -6.46
CA VAL A 83 -5.43 9.75 -7.47
C VAL A 83 -3.94 10.14 -7.55
N GLN A 84 -3.62 11.42 -7.36
CA GLN A 84 -2.22 11.88 -7.28
C GLN A 84 -1.54 11.38 -6.01
N ASP A 85 -2.23 11.35 -4.88
CA ASP A 85 -1.70 10.81 -3.62
C ASP A 85 -1.38 9.31 -3.77
N GLU A 86 -2.31 8.49 -4.33
CA GLU A 86 -2.09 7.06 -4.58
C GLU A 86 -0.84 6.81 -5.45
N GLY A 87 -0.69 7.56 -6.54
CA GLY A 87 0.53 7.52 -7.36
C GLY A 87 1.78 7.91 -6.58
N GLY A 88 1.68 8.92 -5.71
CA GLY A 88 2.74 9.37 -4.80
C GLY A 88 3.12 8.31 -3.77
N HIS A 89 2.13 7.63 -3.16
CA HIS A 89 2.34 6.51 -2.23
C HIS A 89 3.15 5.40 -2.89
N GLY A 90 2.75 4.97 -4.09
CA GLY A 90 3.50 3.98 -4.86
C GLY A 90 4.96 4.39 -5.07
N LEU A 91 5.22 5.66 -5.41
CA LEU A 91 6.58 6.18 -5.61
C LEU A 91 7.41 6.20 -4.32
N TYR A 92 6.82 6.55 -3.16
CA TYR A 92 7.51 6.50 -1.86
C TYR A 92 7.89 5.08 -1.48
N LEU A 93 6.99 4.14 -1.72
CA LEU A 93 7.19 2.73 -1.42
C LEU A 93 8.25 2.10 -2.35
N TYR A 94 8.23 2.44 -3.65
CA TYR A 94 9.31 2.01 -4.54
C TYR A 94 10.65 2.58 -4.09
N ALA A 95 10.72 3.85 -3.69
CA ALA A 95 11.95 4.42 -3.16
C ALA A 95 12.45 3.68 -1.90
N ALA A 96 11.55 3.24 -1.02
CA ALA A 96 11.91 2.40 0.12
C ALA A 96 12.43 1.03 -0.32
N ALA A 97 11.83 0.40 -1.34
CA ALA A 97 12.30 -0.87 -1.90
C ALA A 97 13.68 -0.73 -2.58
N GLU A 98 13.93 0.39 -3.27
CA GLU A 98 15.22 0.67 -3.90
C GLU A 98 16.37 0.69 -2.88
N THR A 99 16.12 1.12 -1.65
CA THR A 99 17.13 1.08 -0.57
C THR A 99 17.48 -0.34 -0.12
N LEU A 100 16.69 -1.34 -0.51
CA LEU A 100 16.93 -2.77 -0.29
C LEU A 100 17.63 -3.44 -1.50
N GLY A 101 17.96 -2.67 -2.54
CA GLY A 101 18.73 -3.13 -3.69
C GLY A 101 17.91 -3.69 -4.84
N VAL A 102 16.61 -3.38 -4.90
CA VAL A 102 15.77 -3.69 -6.07
C VAL A 102 15.51 -2.43 -6.90
N SER A 103 15.56 -2.56 -8.22
CA SER A 103 15.31 -1.45 -9.11
C SER A 103 13.82 -1.17 -9.24
N ARG A 104 13.43 0.11 -9.23
CA ARG A 104 12.06 0.54 -9.52
C ARG A 104 11.60 0.07 -10.90
N ASP A 105 12.47 0.16 -11.90
CA ASP A 105 12.17 -0.24 -13.26
C ASP A 105 11.87 -1.75 -13.34
N GLU A 106 12.65 -2.58 -12.61
CA GLU A 106 12.38 -4.02 -12.50
C GLU A 106 11.03 -4.31 -11.82
N LEU A 107 10.68 -3.55 -10.79
CA LEU A 107 9.39 -3.69 -10.09
C LEU A 107 8.23 -3.28 -10.98
N LEU A 108 8.34 -2.18 -11.71
CA LEU A 108 7.31 -1.73 -12.66
C LEU A 108 7.19 -2.69 -13.85
N ASP A 109 8.30 -3.19 -14.39
CA ASP A 109 8.26 -4.22 -15.44
C ASP A 109 7.57 -5.51 -14.95
N ALA A 110 7.85 -5.93 -13.72
CA ALA A 110 7.17 -7.07 -13.11
C ALA A 110 5.65 -6.83 -12.96
N LEU A 111 5.23 -5.62 -12.59
CA LEU A 111 3.82 -5.24 -12.50
C LEU A 111 3.15 -5.25 -13.88
N HIS A 112 3.71 -4.55 -14.85
CA HIS A 112 3.13 -4.41 -16.18
C HIS A 112 3.13 -5.71 -16.99
N SER A 113 4.08 -6.61 -16.74
CA SER A 113 4.10 -7.94 -17.35
C SER A 113 3.23 -8.99 -16.65
N GLY A 114 2.51 -8.61 -15.58
CA GLY A 114 1.63 -9.51 -14.84
C GLY A 114 2.37 -10.51 -13.94
N ARG A 115 3.67 -10.35 -13.73
CA ARG A 115 4.47 -11.21 -12.83
C ARG A 115 4.39 -10.80 -11.36
N ALA A 116 4.02 -9.56 -11.09
CA ALA A 116 3.88 -9.04 -9.73
C ALA A 116 2.45 -9.22 -9.19
N LYS A 117 2.35 -9.23 -7.86
CA LYS A 117 1.06 -9.27 -7.15
C LYS A 117 0.72 -7.90 -6.60
N TYR A 118 -0.56 -7.60 -6.56
CA TYR A 118 -1.16 -6.44 -5.91
C TYR A 118 -2.48 -6.85 -5.25
N SER A 119 -3.14 -5.95 -4.56
CA SER A 119 -4.44 -6.22 -3.91
C SER A 119 -5.51 -6.54 -4.95
N SER A 120 -6.09 -7.74 -4.87
CA SER A 120 -7.08 -8.23 -5.84
C SER A 120 -8.39 -7.44 -5.84
N ILE A 121 -8.66 -6.64 -4.80
CA ILE A 121 -9.84 -5.77 -4.73
C ILE A 121 -9.91 -4.81 -5.94
N PHE A 122 -8.77 -4.36 -6.46
CA PHE A 122 -8.71 -3.46 -7.61
C PHE A 122 -9.02 -4.12 -8.96
N ASN A 123 -9.26 -5.43 -8.99
CA ASN A 123 -9.77 -6.13 -10.17
C ASN A 123 -11.28 -6.02 -10.33
N TYR A 124 -12.01 -5.58 -9.30
CA TYR A 124 -13.45 -5.37 -9.39
C TYR A 124 -13.77 -4.06 -10.11
N PRO A 125 -14.79 -4.06 -11.00
CA PRO A 125 -15.17 -2.88 -11.75
C PRO A 125 -15.81 -1.82 -10.86
N THR A 126 -15.53 -0.55 -11.14
CA THR A 126 -16.17 0.60 -10.53
C THR A 126 -17.26 1.09 -11.48
N LEU A 127 -18.49 0.64 -11.29
CA LEU A 127 -19.59 0.80 -12.24
C LEU A 127 -20.34 2.11 -12.05
N ASN A 128 -20.43 2.62 -10.82
CA ASN A 128 -21.19 3.80 -10.48
C ASN A 128 -20.44 4.67 -9.43
N TRP A 129 -21.03 5.83 -9.11
CA TRP A 129 -20.41 6.78 -8.16
C TRP A 129 -20.39 6.28 -6.71
N ALA A 130 -21.31 5.38 -6.34
CA ALA A 130 -21.30 4.79 -5.02
C ALA A 130 -20.11 3.83 -4.85
N ASP A 131 -19.75 3.07 -5.89
CA ASP A 131 -18.56 2.20 -5.86
C ASP A 131 -17.29 3.01 -5.56
N VAL A 132 -17.15 4.22 -6.15
CA VAL A 132 -16.04 5.14 -5.85
C VAL A 132 -16.05 5.55 -4.37
N GLY A 133 -17.25 5.84 -3.84
CA GLY A 133 -17.41 6.17 -2.42
C GLY A 133 -17.06 5.00 -1.51
N VAL A 134 -17.43 3.77 -1.89
CA VAL A 134 -17.13 2.53 -1.13
C VAL A 134 -15.63 2.24 -1.14
N ILE A 135 -14.94 2.43 -2.27
CA ILE A 135 -13.47 2.33 -2.30
C ILE A 135 -12.87 3.28 -1.28
N GLY A 136 -13.18 4.57 -1.35
CA GLY A 136 -12.63 5.55 -0.44
C GLY A 136 -12.99 5.29 1.04
N TRP A 137 -14.20 4.84 1.35
CA TRP A 137 -14.59 4.62 2.74
C TRP A 137 -14.12 3.27 3.30
N LEU A 138 -14.42 2.18 2.60
CA LEU A 138 -14.22 0.83 3.16
C LEU A 138 -12.86 0.24 2.77
N VAL A 139 -12.42 0.40 1.52
CA VAL A 139 -11.15 -0.17 1.07
C VAL A 139 -9.99 0.62 1.67
N ASP A 140 -10.00 1.97 1.58
CA ASP A 140 -8.97 2.80 2.20
C ASP A 140 -9.04 2.73 3.73
N GLY A 141 -10.25 2.61 4.30
CA GLY A 141 -10.42 2.37 5.73
C GLY A 141 -9.76 1.06 6.20
N ALA A 142 -9.91 -0.02 5.44
CA ALA A 142 -9.24 -1.29 5.72
C ALA A 142 -7.72 -1.17 5.48
N ALA A 143 -7.29 -0.42 4.45
CA ALA A 143 -5.89 -0.13 4.20
C ALA A 143 -5.26 0.59 5.40
N ILE A 144 -5.86 1.65 5.93
CA ILE A 144 -5.38 2.39 7.11
C ILE A 144 -5.17 1.44 8.30
N MET A 145 -6.12 0.55 8.58
CA MET A 145 -6.01 -0.39 9.70
C MET A 145 -4.80 -1.34 9.56
N ASN A 146 -4.47 -1.72 8.33
CA ASN A 146 -3.29 -2.53 8.03
C ASN A 146 -1.98 -1.72 7.99
N GLN A 147 -2.06 -0.46 7.62
CA GLN A 147 -0.90 0.41 7.38
C GLN A 147 -0.39 1.09 8.66
N VAL A 148 -1.27 1.46 9.59
CA VAL A 148 -0.90 2.13 10.85
C VAL A 148 0.16 1.37 11.65
N PRO A 149 0.08 0.04 11.84
CA PRO A 149 1.14 -0.72 12.49
C PRO A 149 2.51 -0.61 11.77
N LEU A 150 2.50 -0.43 10.45
CA LEU A 150 3.71 -0.31 9.64
C LEU A 150 4.49 1.00 9.90
N CYS A 151 3.86 2.01 10.49
CA CYS A 151 4.57 3.20 11.00
C CYS A 151 5.60 2.86 12.08
N ARG A 152 5.51 1.65 12.66
CA ARG A 152 6.45 1.11 13.64
C ARG A 152 7.22 -0.10 13.08
N CYS A 153 7.22 -0.29 11.77
CA CYS A 153 8.03 -1.31 11.13
C CYS A 153 9.50 -1.11 11.52
N SER A 154 10.19 -2.19 11.83
CA SER A 154 11.61 -2.13 12.20
C SER A 154 12.52 -1.60 11.08
N TYR A 155 12.07 -1.57 9.82
CA TYR A 155 12.80 -0.97 8.71
C TYR A 155 12.47 0.53 8.56
N GLY A 156 13.41 1.39 8.94
CA GLY A 156 13.24 2.84 9.05
C GLY A 156 12.73 3.52 7.78
N PRO A 157 13.27 3.25 6.57
CA PRO A 157 12.76 3.85 5.34
C PRO A 157 11.29 3.56 5.08
N TYR A 158 10.83 2.34 5.33
CA TYR A 158 9.42 1.97 5.17
C TYR A 158 8.53 2.62 6.24
N ALA A 159 8.94 2.56 7.50
CA ALA A 159 8.19 3.16 8.61
C ALA A 159 7.93 4.67 8.38
N ARG A 160 8.96 5.41 7.93
CA ARG A 160 8.84 6.85 7.64
C ARG A 160 7.91 7.14 6.45
N ALA A 161 7.97 6.33 5.40
CA ALA A 161 7.03 6.45 4.28
C ALA A 161 5.59 6.25 4.75
N MET A 162 5.32 5.25 5.59
CA MET A 162 4.00 4.93 6.10
C MET A 162 3.38 6.04 6.95
N VAL A 163 4.17 6.82 7.68
CA VAL A 163 3.65 7.98 8.44
C VAL A 163 2.97 9.00 7.51
N ARG A 164 3.52 9.21 6.32
CA ARG A 164 2.92 10.11 5.34
C ARG A 164 1.72 9.47 4.66
N VAL A 165 1.85 8.25 4.18
CA VAL A 165 0.77 7.49 3.54
C VAL A 165 -0.48 7.47 4.43
N CYS A 166 -0.36 7.06 5.69
CA CYS A 166 -1.51 7.00 6.61
C CYS A 166 -2.20 8.36 6.84
N LYS A 167 -1.48 9.48 6.76
CA LYS A 167 -2.09 10.81 6.88
C LYS A 167 -2.94 11.15 5.67
N GLU A 168 -2.45 10.86 4.48
CA GLU A 168 -3.13 11.11 3.22
C GLU A 168 -4.33 10.16 3.07
N GLU A 169 -4.18 8.89 3.43
CA GLU A 169 -5.27 7.91 3.48
C GLU A 169 -6.45 8.32 4.37
N SER A 170 -6.19 9.00 5.47
CA SER A 170 -7.26 9.52 6.34
C SER A 170 -8.14 10.55 5.62
N PHE A 171 -7.58 11.32 4.70
CA PHE A 171 -8.33 12.21 3.82
C PHE A 171 -9.16 11.40 2.80
N HIS A 172 -8.59 10.37 2.20
CA HIS A 172 -9.26 9.49 1.23
C HIS A 172 -10.50 8.84 1.86
N GLN A 173 -10.33 8.22 3.02
CA GLN A 173 -11.44 7.61 3.77
C GLN A 173 -12.56 8.61 4.06
N ARG A 174 -12.22 9.80 4.52
CA ARG A 174 -13.20 10.85 4.80
C ARG A 174 -13.97 11.26 3.55
N GLN A 175 -13.31 11.40 2.41
CA GLN A 175 -13.95 11.79 1.16
C GLN A 175 -14.89 10.72 0.62
N GLY A 176 -14.53 9.44 0.76
CA GLY A 176 -15.41 8.32 0.44
C GLY A 176 -16.67 8.32 1.30
N PHE A 177 -16.51 8.42 2.61
CA PHE A 177 -17.64 8.53 3.55
C PHE A 177 -18.56 9.72 3.22
N ASP A 178 -18.00 10.91 3.00
CA ASP A 178 -18.77 12.11 2.69
C ASP A 178 -19.54 11.98 1.37
N ALA A 179 -18.99 11.25 0.37
CA ALA A 179 -19.69 10.98 -0.87
C ALA A 179 -20.92 10.10 -0.66
N LEU A 180 -20.77 8.99 0.06
CA LEU A 180 -21.86 8.06 0.36
C LEU A 180 -22.90 8.70 1.29
N ASN A 181 -22.48 9.45 2.30
CA ASN A 181 -23.38 10.13 3.23
C ASN A 181 -24.28 11.14 2.50
N VAL A 182 -23.75 11.90 1.54
CA VAL A 182 -24.57 12.81 0.73
C VAL A 182 -25.60 12.03 -0.11
N MET A 183 -25.21 10.90 -0.73
CA MET A 183 -26.13 10.07 -1.50
C MET A 183 -27.23 9.46 -0.62
N MET A 184 -26.90 9.02 0.59
CA MET A 184 -27.85 8.44 1.54
C MET A 184 -28.81 9.46 2.14
N THR A 185 -28.34 10.66 2.47
CA THR A 185 -29.14 11.67 3.20
C THR A 185 -29.89 12.62 2.28
N GLN A 186 -29.35 12.94 1.09
CA GLN A 186 -29.88 13.94 0.18
C GLN A 186 -30.21 13.36 -1.22
N GLY A 187 -29.89 12.10 -1.45
CA GLY A 187 -30.09 11.44 -2.72
C GLY A 187 -31.54 11.02 -2.97
N THR A 188 -31.85 10.73 -4.24
CA THR A 188 -33.09 10.07 -4.65
C THR A 188 -33.16 8.63 -4.10
N PRO A 189 -34.33 7.98 -4.08
CA PRO A 189 -34.41 6.55 -3.73
C PRO A 189 -33.42 5.69 -4.53
N ALA A 190 -33.35 5.88 -5.85
CA ALA A 190 -32.43 5.13 -6.71
C ALA A 190 -30.94 5.37 -6.35
N GLN A 191 -30.55 6.55 -5.89
CA GLN A 191 -29.19 6.81 -5.42
C GLN A 191 -28.90 6.14 -4.07
N ARG A 192 -29.88 6.04 -3.18
CA ARG A 192 -29.76 5.30 -1.93
C ARG A 192 -29.64 3.80 -2.18
N ASP A 193 -30.46 3.27 -3.08
CA ASP A 193 -30.37 1.86 -3.49
C ASP A 193 -28.97 1.56 -4.07
N MET A 194 -28.46 2.43 -4.94
CA MET A 194 -27.11 2.33 -5.51
C MET A 194 -26.02 2.24 -4.43
N VAL A 195 -26.16 2.98 -3.31
CA VAL A 195 -25.21 2.90 -2.18
C VAL A 195 -25.33 1.58 -1.41
N GLN A 196 -26.53 1.02 -1.31
CA GLN A 196 -26.74 -0.25 -0.63
C GLN A 196 -26.25 -1.44 -1.46
N ASP A 197 -26.26 -1.32 -2.77
CA ASP A 197 -25.83 -2.36 -3.71
C ASP A 197 -24.30 -2.36 -3.94
N ALA A 198 -23.62 -1.26 -3.62
CA ALA A 198 -22.16 -1.11 -3.77
C ALA A 198 -21.39 -1.76 -2.60
#